data_3c68b925427fdbf093eff666d4021f06
#
_entry.id   3c68b925427fdbf093eff666d4021f06
#
_cell.length_a   1.000
_cell.length_b   1.000
_cell.length_c   1.000
_cell.angle_alpha   90.00
_cell.angle_beta   90.00
_cell.angle_gamma   90.00
#
_symmetry.space_group_name_H-M   'P 1'
#
loop_
_entity.id
_entity.type
_entity.pdbx_description
1 polymer ?
#
loop_
_entity_poly.entity_id
_entity_poly.type
_entity_poly.pdbx_seq_one_letter_code
_entity_poly.pdbx_strand_id
1 'polypeptide(L)'
;MNKFEKTLHFIKDVIHEDSPFYGQIYLVGGCVRDELLGERYSDIDLLVNMPNGQKAFIEYMCAEHADRCKGPFYYQRYGTTAMDVIIDDSLTLVECVEPHIEEYADDDITLLETRFCSLEEDASRRDYTCNALYKNLHTGKVLDPTGRGISDLKNGLLITPSDPVTIYRQDPVRMLRGIRFKHQKGFRLDPACWKAICDNADYMANAAPKRLRDELNKLLKSRTFCDGIQDLITTGLLQYVMPGIVEHFTNPMPFEGGEGGITLWEHTHRALSVQGREHPRTDTIYKLACLVMDIALLNGRDEVGQILLNAGIGREKVGSILHITELYERFRNMFDGEEYVAPPRVLVRFQNSLSKSRDNFRRLVRAENTGLLPEVQLPWRLFYDDGEGPQPRQRRDHDHRPASPASFPSDPEASSRNHKRNVKRREQRKRARSRRRNTESS
;
A
#
# COMPACT_ATOMS: atom_id res chain seq x y z
N MET A 1 23.60 7.67 -11.58
CA MET A 1 23.48 6.88 -10.34
C MET A 1 22.31 7.41 -9.53
N ASN A 2 21.40 6.54 -9.08
CA ASN A 2 20.34 6.90 -8.16
C ASN A 2 20.88 7.02 -6.72
N LYS A 3 20.05 7.46 -5.74
CA LYS A 3 20.52 7.65 -4.36
C LYS A 3 21.03 6.36 -3.70
N PHE A 4 20.44 5.21 -3.99
CA PHE A 4 20.85 3.91 -3.44
C PHE A 4 22.19 3.47 -3.99
N GLU A 5 22.40 3.60 -5.31
CA GLU A 5 23.70 3.32 -5.95
C GLU A 5 24.81 4.21 -5.40
N LYS A 6 24.53 5.52 -5.18
CA LYS A 6 25.49 6.44 -4.57
C LYS A 6 25.83 6.05 -3.13
N THR A 7 24.83 5.62 -2.35
CA THR A 7 25.04 5.15 -0.98
C THR A 7 25.89 3.89 -0.94
N LEU A 8 25.62 2.90 -1.81
CA LEU A 8 26.44 1.69 -1.89
C LEU A 8 27.87 1.98 -2.36
N HIS A 9 28.04 2.90 -3.31
CA HIS A 9 29.35 3.34 -3.76
C HIS A 9 30.13 3.99 -2.62
N PHE A 10 29.53 4.90 -1.86
CA PHE A 10 30.13 5.49 -0.67
C PHE A 10 30.57 4.42 0.33
N ILE A 11 29.68 3.50 0.71
CA ILE A 11 30.00 2.43 1.66
C ILE A 11 31.18 1.57 1.15
N LYS A 12 31.17 1.23 -0.15
CA LYS A 12 32.26 0.46 -0.76
C LYS A 12 33.59 1.21 -0.73
N ASP A 13 33.58 2.50 -1.01
CA ASP A 13 34.79 3.33 -1.14
C ASP A 13 35.48 3.58 0.21
N VAL A 14 34.70 3.66 1.30
CA VAL A 14 35.28 3.91 2.65
C VAL A 14 35.73 2.65 3.36
N ILE A 15 35.43 1.46 2.85
CA ILE A 15 35.88 0.18 3.40
C ILE A 15 37.06 -0.34 2.57
N HIS A 16 38.27 0.00 3.00
CA HIS A 16 39.51 -0.40 2.34
C HIS A 16 39.93 -1.82 2.71
N GLU A 17 40.95 -2.34 2.02
CA GLU A 17 41.44 -3.73 2.17
C GLU A 17 41.96 -4.06 3.56
N ASP A 18 42.43 -3.08 4.34
CA ASP A 18 42.88 -3.20 5.71
C ASP A 18 41.75 -3.22 6.74
N SER A 19 40.54 -2.90 6.34
CA SER A 19 39.36 -2.94 7.19
C SER A 19 38.91 -4.38 7.47
N PRO A 20 38.52 -4.71 8.71
CA PRO A 20 38.00 -6.04 9.04
C PRO A 20 36.67 -6.35 8.29
N PHE A 21 35.98 -5.32 7.77
CA PHE A 21 34.74 -5.47 7.03
C PHE A 21 34.98 -5.72 5.53
N TYR A 22 36.21 -5.57 5.03
CA TYR A 22 36.48 -5.76 3.61
C TYR A 22 36.17 -7.19 3.18
N GLY A 23 35.38 -7.34 2.11
CA GLY A 23 34.94 -8.66 1.63
C GLY A 23 33.90 -9.37 2.48
N GLN A 24 33.53 -8.83 3.67
CA GLN A 24 32.52 -9.42 4.57
C GLN A 24 31.12 -8.83 4.42
N ILE A 25 30.95 -7.77 3.61
CA ILE A 25 29.66 -7.08 3.43
C ILE A 25 28.98 -7.61 2.18
N TYR A 26 27.70 -7.97 2.31
CA TYR A 26 26.86 -8.47 1.24
C TYR A 26 25.55 -7.67 1.15
N LEU A 27 25.11 -7.34 -0.06
CA LEU A 27 23.72 -7.03 -0.33
C LEU A 27 22.92 -8.32 -0.25
N VAL A 28 21.69 -8.24 0.29
CA VAL A 28 20.85 -9.43 0.51
C VAL A 28 19.39 -9.20 0.16
N GLY A 29 18.62 -10.27 0.02
CA GLY A 29 17.17 -10.22 -0.09
C GLY A 29 16.66 -9.51 -1.34
N GLY A 30 15.75 -8.56 -1.13
CA GLY A 30 15.09 -7.81 -2.19
C GLY A 30 16.01 -7.05 -3.11
N CYS A 31 17.10 -6.48 -2.56
CA CYS A 31 18.08 -5.70 -3.33
C CYS A 31 18.75 -6.55 -4.42
N VAL A 32 19.20 -7.76 -4.07
CA VAL A 32 19.88 -8.65 -5.02
C VAL A 32 18.91 -9.18 -6.07
N ARG A 33 17.71 -9.62 -5.62
CA ARG A 33 16.67 -10.09 -6.52
C ARG A 33 16.30 -9.03 -7.54
N ASP A 34 15.99 -7.81 -7.11
CA ASP A 34 15.49 -6.74 -7.98
C ASP A 34 16.60 -6.25 -8.93
N GLU A 35 17.86 -6.20 -8.48
CA GLU A 35 18.99 -5.92 -9.36
C GLU A 35 19.16 -6.98 -10.47
N LEU A 36 19.05 -8.26 -10.14
CA LEU A 36 19.16 -9.35 -11.12
C LEU A 36 17.99 -9.39 -12.12
N LEU A 37 16.83 -8.81 -11.73
CA LEU A 37 15.68 -8.60 -12.62
C LEU A 37 15.80 -7.31 -13.45
N GLY A 38 16.82 -6.48 -13.23
CA GLY A 38 16.94 -5.16 -13.86
C GLY A 38 15.93 -4.15 -13.31
N GLU A 39 15.36 -4.41 -12.14
CA GLU A 39 14.44 -3.53 -11.45
C GLU A 39 15.15 -2.62 -10.45
N ARG A 40 14.48 -1.53 -10.06
CA ARG A 40 15.00 -0.64 -9.02
C ARG A 40 14.55 -1.14 -7.64
N TYR A 41 15.50 -1.28 -6.71
CA TYR A 41 15.18 -1.50 -5.30
C TYR A 41 14.94 -0.18 -4.56
N SER A 42 14.21 -0.24 -3.44
CA SER A 42 13.73 0.92 -2.67
C SER A 42 14.40 1.08 -1.30
N ASP A 43 15.16 0.10 -0.88
CA ASP A 43 15.81 -0.04 0.42
C ASP A 43 17.18 -0.70 0.23
N ILE A 44 18.06 -0.58 1.21
CA ILE A 44 19.37 -1.21 1.23
C ILE A 44 19.43 -2.12 2.44
N ASP A 45 19.42 -3.43 2.16
CA ASP A 45 19.61 -4.47 3.15
C ASP A 45 21.02 -5.05 3.00
N LEU A 46 21.84 -4.86 4.02
CA LEU A 46 23.18 -5.42 4.10
C LEU A 46 23.24 -6.59 5.08
N LEU A 47 24.15 -7.51 4.82
CA LEU A 47 24.54 -8.55 5.75
C LEU A 47 26.05 -8.47 5.95
N VAL A 48 26.49 -8.48 7.19
CA VAL A 48 27.93 -8.54 7.55
C VAL A 48 28.25 -9.93 8.08
N ASN A 49 29.05 -10.67 7.32
CA ASN A 49 29.37 -12.07 7.59
C ASN A 49 30.44 -12.22 8.69
N MET A 50 30.13 -11.73 9.88
CA MET A 50 30.96 -11.78 11.08
C MET A 50 30.08 -11.85 12.32
N PRO A 51 30.50 -12.51 13.41
CA PRO A 51 29.77 -12.47 14.68
C PRO A 51 29.63 -11.03 15.21
N ASN A 52 28.39 -10.61 15.50
CA ASN A 52 28.04 -9.22 15.84
C ASN A 52 28.44 -8.18 14.77
N GLY A 53 28.66 -8.64 13.54
CA GLY A 53 29.19 -7.83 12.45
C GLY A 53 28.27 -6.66 12.06
N GLN A 54 26.96 -6.85 12.09
CA GLN A 54 25.98 -5.80 11.79
C GLN A 54 26.10 -4.61 12.76
N LYS A 55 26.31 -4.90 14.04
CA LYS A 55 26.47 -3.88 15.08
C LYS A 55 27.82 -3.17 14.94
N ALA A 56 28.90 -3.94 14.90
CA ALA A 56 30.25 -3.42 14.78
C ALA A 56 30.45 -2.56 13.53
N PHE A 57 29.89 -2.98 12.39
CA PHE A 57 29.95 -2.24 11.13
C PHE A 57 29.21 -0.90 11.20
N ILE A 58 27.97 -0.89 11.70
CA ILE A 58 27.18 0.36 11.78
C ILE A 58 27.80 1.33 12.79
N GLU A 59 28.31 0.84 13.95
CA GLU A 59 29.01 1.66 14.93
C GLU A 59 30.28 2.27 14.32
N TYR A 60 31.08 1.48 13.59
CA TYR A 60 32.26 1.96 12.85
C TYR A 60 31.87 3.08 11.87
N MET A 61 30.87 2.85 11.00
CA MET A 61 30.44 3.84 10.01
C MET A 61 29.96 5.14 10.66
N CYS A 62 29.22 5.06 11.75
CA CYS A 62 28.73 6.24 12.46
C CYS A 62 29.83 6.99 13.22
N ALA A 63 30.89 6.31 13.66
CA ALA A 63 32.02 6.94 14.34
C ALA A 63 32.98 7.60 13.35
N GLU A 64 33.40 6.89 12.30
CA GLU A 64 34.43 7.37 11.35
C GLU A 64 33.85 8.34 10.29
N HIS A 65 32.55 8.24 10.01
CA HIS A 65 31.88 9.05 8.97
C HIS A 65 30.65 9.79 9.52
N ALA A 66 30.79 10.38 10.71
CA ALA A 66 29.70 11.09 11.42
C ALA A 66 29.13 12.29 10.65
N ASP A 67 29.85 12.82 9.67
CA ASP A 67 29.38 13.86 8.73
C ASP A 67 28.30 13.36 7.77
N ARG A 68 28.30 12.07 7.45
CA ARG A 68 27.39 11.42 6.49
C ARG A 68 26.53 10.32 7.08
N CYS A 69 26.95 9.68 8.17
CA CYS A 69 26.23 8.57 8.80
C CYS A 69 25.63 8.98 10.13
N LYS A 70 24.34 8.71 10.31
CA LYS A 70 23.60 8.97 11.55
C LYS A 70 22.99 7.69 12.09
N GLY A 71 23.21 7.44 13.35
CA GLY A 71 22.81 6.24 14.08
C GLY A 71 23.82 5.95 15.19
N PRO A 72 24.00 4.71 15.63
CA PRO A 72 23.25 3.51 15.23
C PRO A 72 21.81 3.49 15.73
N PHE A 73 20.90 2.83 14.96
CA PHE A 73 19.53 2.53 15.38
C PHE A 73 19.42 1.02 15.59
N TYR A 74 19.06 0.60 16.82
CA TYR A 74 19.00 -0.80 17.19
C TYR A 74 17.58 -1.32 17.20
N TYR A 75 17.26 -2.31 16.37
CA TYR A 75 15.98 -3.02 16.33
C TYR A 75 16.14 -4.41 16.95
N GLN A 76 16.32 -4.45 18.27
CA GLN A 76 16.68 -5.68 19.03
C GLN A 76 15.77 -6.88 18.71
N ARG A 77 14.46 -6.65 18.55
CA ARG A 77 13.50 -7.73 18.25
C ARG A 77 13.79 -8.46 16.94
N TYR A 78 14.52 -7.85 16.02
CA TYR A 78 14.76 -8.38 14.67
C TYR A 78 16.26 -8.66 14.41
N GLY A 79 17.11 -8.48 15.41
CA GLY A 79 18.55 -8.62 15.25
C GLY A 79 19.14 -7.65 14.21
N THR A 80 18.43 -6.55 13.92
CA THR A 80 18.81 -5.56 12.90
C THR A 80 19.43 -4.34 13.55
N THR A 81 20.52 -3.85 12.99
CA THR A 81 21.09 -2.53 13.28
C THR A 81 21.02 -1.68 12.02
N ALA A 82 20.70 -0.39 12.15
CA ALA A 82 20.58 0.47 10.99
C ALA A 82 21.26 1.82 11.17
N MET A 83 21.50 2.50 10.06
CA MET A 83 21.97 3.89 10.01
C MET A 83 21.28 4.62 8.86
N ASP A 84 21.18 5.93 9.01
CA ASP A 84 20.87 6.83 7.90
C ASP A 84 22.17 7.31 7.24
N VAL A 85 22.26 7.18 5.92
CA VAL A 85 23.36 7.70 5.12
C VAL A 85 22.89 8.89 4.30
N ILE A 86 23.63 10.01 4.38
CA ILE A 86 23.30 11.26 3.71
C ILE A 86 24.29 11.47 2.54
N ILE A 87 23.77 11.48 1.32
CA ILE A 87 24.51 11.76 0.10
C ILE A 87 23.72 12.79 -0.72
N ASP A 88 24.36 13.89 -1.10
CA ASP A 88 23.72 14.99 -1.88
C ASP A 88 22.35 15.42 -1.28
N ASP A 89 22.33 15.69 0.02
CA ASP A 89 21.13 16.03 0.80
C ASP A 89 20.00 14.97 0.77
N SER A 90 20.28 13.79 0.21
CA SER A 90 19.35 12.67 0.17
C SER A 90 19.66 11.68 1.30
N LEU A 91 18.66 11.39 2.12
CA LEU A 91 18.74 10.43 3.21
C LEU A 91 18.36 9.04 2.71
N THR A 92 19.19 8.04 3.05
CA THR A 92 18.95 6.63 2.75
C THR A 92 19.14 5.80 4.02
N LEU A 93 18.07 5.11 4.44
CA LEU A 93 18.18 4.13 5.51
C LEU A 93 18.92 2.89 4.99
N VAL A 94 19.91 2.43 5.73
CA VAL A 94 20.66 1.20 5.50
C VAL A 94 20.43 0.29 6.68
N GLU A 95 19.75 -0.83 6.44
CA GLU A 95 19.52 -1.87 7.43
C GLU A 95 20.63 -2.93 7.32
N CYS A 96 21.10 -3.43 8.46
CA CYS A 96 22.19 -4.37 8.52
C CYS A 96 21.87 -5.52 9.47
N VAL A 97 22.13 -6.75 9.01
CA VAL A 97 21.97 -7.98 9.79
C VAL A 97 23.27 -8.78 9.74
N GLU A 98 23.42 -9.77 10.60
CA GLU A 98 24.40 -10.85 10.47
C GLU A 98 23.72 -12.15 10.02
N PRO A 99 24.43 -13.09 9.40
CA PRO A 99 23.87 -14.41 9.16
C PRO A 99 23.61 -15.09 10.49
N HIS A 100 22.39 -15.58 10.67
CA HIS A 100 22.00 -16.21 11.92
C HIS A 100 21.01 -17.34 11.71
N ILE A 101 20.99 -18.25 12.65
CA ILE A 101 19.97 -19.28 12.80
C ILE A 101 19.13 -18.97 14.03
N GLU A 102 17.84 -19.25 13.92
CA GLU A 102 16.88 -19.07 14.98
C GLU A 102 16.61 -20.43 15.62
N GLU A 103 16.75 -20.52 16.95
CA GLU A 103 16.43 -21.70 17.72
C GLU A 103 15.07 -21.50 18.39
N TYR A 104 14.16 -22.45 18.18
CA TYR A 104 12.80 -22.41 18.69
C TYR A 104 12.62 -23.46 19.78
N ALA A 105 11.66 -23.21 20.68
CA ALA A 105 11.20 -24.22 21.64
C ALA A 105 10.52 -25.40 20.92
N ASP A 106 10.16 -26.44 21.68
CA ASP A 106 9.48 -27.63 21.14
C ASP A 106 8.13 -27.32 20.46
N ASP A 107 7.56 -26.13 20.72
CA ASP A 107 6.35 -25.65 20.06
C ASP A 107 6.60 -25.07 18.64
N ASP A 108 7.85 -24.97 18.20
CA ASP A 108 8.31 -24.38 16.94
C ASP A 108 7.83 -22.93 16.67
N ILE A 109 7.35 -22.23 17.68
CA ILE A 109 6.81 -20.87 17.60
C ILE A 109 7.58 -19.92 18.51
N THR A 110 7.95 -20.39 19.72
CA THR A 110 8.66 -19.57 20.70
C THR A 110 10.13 -19.51 20.37
N LEU A 111 10.60 -18.35 19.89
CA LEU A 111 12.01 -18.10 19.64
C LEU A 111 12.77 -18.08 20.97
N LEU A 112 13.74 -18.98 21.13
CA LEU A 112 14.62 -19.08 22.31
C LEU A 112 15.83 -18.19 22.17
N GLU A 113 16.60 -18.39 21.09
CA GLU A 113 17.79 -17.58 20.81
C GLU A 113 18.11 -17.50 19.31
N THR A 114 19.03 -16.62 18.99
CA THR A 114 19.62 -16.51 17.66
C THR A 114 21.13 -16.66 17.81
N ARG A 115 21.77 -17.46 16.94
CA ARG A 115 23.21 -17.59 16.89
C ARG A 115 23.76 -17.31 15.51
N PHE A 116 24.98 -16.80 15.47
CA PHE A 116 25.74 -16.62 14.21
C PHE A 116 25.90 -17.96 13.50
N CYS A 117 25.80 -17.95 12.16
CA CYS A 117 25.89 -19.16 11.34
C CYS A 117 26.57 -18.89 9.99
N SER A 118 26.72 -19.93 9.16
CA SER A 118 27.20 -19.80 7.79
C SER A 118 26.14 -19.14 6.87
N LEU A 119 26.57 -18.67 5.68
CA LEU A 119 25.63 -18.13 4.68
C LEU A 119 24.67 -19.22 4.14
N GLU A 120 25.11 -20.48 4.11
CA GLU A 120 24.31 -21.64 3.72
C GLU A 120 23.17 -21.90 4.72
N GLU A 121 23.50 -21.86 6.01
CA GLU A 121 22.50 -22.00 7.07
C GLU A 121 21.51 -20.82 7.07
N ASP A 122 21.99 -19.57 6.94
CA ASP A 122 21.13 -18.39 6.84
C ASP A 122 20.23 -18.45 5.61
N ALA A 123 20.73 -18.91 4.46
CA ALA A 123 19.93 -19.08 3.25
C ALA A 123 18.81 -20.09 3.42
N SER A 124 19.05 -21.19 4.17
CA SER A 124 18.10 -22.29 4.36
C SER A 124 16.84 -21.89 5.14
N ARG A 125 16.91 -20.83 5.97
CA ARG A 125 15.81 -20.32 6.78
C ARG A 125 15.06 -19.15 6.15
N ARG A 126 15.50 -18.64 4.99
CA ARG A 126 14.84 -17.50 4.32
C ARG A 126 13.48 -17.89 3.74
N ASP A 127 12.69 -16.89 3.33
CA ASP A 127 11.32 -17.10 2.82
C ASP A 127 11.31 -17.88 1.49
N TYR A 128 12.05 -17.41 0.49
CA TYR A 128 12.09 -18.01 -0.86
C TYR A 128 13.52 -18.02 -1.39
N THR A 129 13.85 -19.05 -2.20
CA THR A 129 15.19 -19.23 -2.80
C THR A 129 15.64 -18.01 -3.58
N CYS A 130 14.74 -17.36 -4.33
CA CYS A 130 15.03 -16.14 -5.09
C CYS A 130 15.36 -14.92 -4.22
N ASN A 131 15.08 -14.97 -2.91
CA ASN A 131 15.46 -13.95 -1.92
C ASN A 131 16.65 -14.39 -1.04
N ALA A 132 17.15 -15.62 -1.25
CA ALA A 132 18.29 -16.19 -0.52
C ALA A 132 19.60 -16.06 -1.32
N LEU A 133 19.76 -14.93 -1.98
CA LEU A 133 20.93 -14.57 -2.78
C LEU A 133 21.73 -13.49 -2.05
N TYR A 134 23.06 -13.58 -2.15
CA TYR A 134 24.00 -12.67 -1.49
C TYR A 134 24.95 -12.09 -2.53
N LYS A 135 25.03 -10.78 -2.64
CA LYS A 135 25.98 -10.12 -3.54
C LYS A 135 27.05 -9.43 -2.73
N ASN A 136 28.29 -9.92 -2.82
CA ASN A 136 29.42 -9.29 -2.15
C ASN A 136 29.62 -7.86 -2.64
N LEU A 137 29.65 -6.90 -1.71
CA LEU A 137 29.71 -5.48 -2.04
C LEU A 137 31.00 -5.09 -2.77
N HIS A 138 32.14 -5.66 -2.40
CA HIS A 138 33.46 -5.31 -2.96
C HIS A 138 33.72 -5.99 -4.29
N THR A 139 33.48 -7.30 -4.37
CA THR A 139 33.79 -8.10 -5.57
C THR A 139 32.67 -8.09 -6.60
N GLY A 140 31.44 -7.75 -6.21
CA GLY A 140 30.23 -7.85 -7.04
C GLY A 140 29.79 -9.29 -7.30
N LYS A 141 30.47 -10.30 -6.76
CA LYS A 141 30.12 -11.71 -6.95
C LYS A 141 28.81 -12.03 -6.25
N VAL A 142 27.88 -12.67 -6.98
CA VAL A 142 26.62 -13.19 -6.42
C VAL A 142 26.86 -14.63 -5.97
N LEU A 143 26.51 -14.91 -4.71
CA LEU A 143 26.48 -16.24 -4.13
C LEU A 143 25.04 -16.75 -4.10
N ASP A 144 24.86 -18.01 -4.43
CA ASP A 144 23.59 -18.73 -4.37
C ASP A 144 23.78 -20.00 -3.52
N PRO A 145 23.73 -19.89 -2.19
CA PRO A 145 23.96 -21.03 -1.32
C PRO A 145 22.92 -22.13 -1.46
N THR A 146 21.71 -21.80 -1.93
CA THR A 146 20.66 -22.81 -2.20
C THR A 146 20.93 -23.62 -3.48
N GLY A 147 21.84 -23.16 -4.34
CA GLY A 147 22.17 -23.75 -5.64
C GLY A 147 21.07 -23.63 -6.71
N ARG A 148 19.93 -22.98 -6.37
CA ARG A 148 18.78 -22.86 -7.26
C ARG A 148 18.14 -21.46 -7.30
N GLY A 149 18.52 -20.57 -6.37
CA GLY A 149 17.91 -19.25 -6.23
C GLY A 149 17.97 -18.41 -7.50
N ILE A 150 19.10 -18.42 -8.23
CA ILE A 150 19.24 -17.71 -9.52
C ILE A 150 18.34 -18.35 -10.59
N SER A 151 18.26 -19.68 -10.63
CA SER A 151 17.41 -20.41 -11.59
C SER A 151 15.92 -20.15 -11.30
N ASP A 152 15.51 -20.25 -10.05
CA ASP A 152 14.13 -19.99 -9.61
C ASP A 152 13.72 -18.55 -9.90
N LEU A 153 14.64 -17.59 -9.67
CA LEU A 153 14.42 -16.19 -10.00
C LEU A 153 14.16 -15.97 -11.50
N LYS A 154 15.01 -16.55 -12.37
CA LYS A 154 14.86 -16.47 -13.83
C LYS A 154 13.55 -17.09 -14.32
N ASN A 155 13.10 -18.15 -13.66
CA ASN A 155 11.85 -18.84 -13.99
C ASN A 155 10.61 -18.21 -13.33
N GLY A 156 10.79 -17.15 -12.52
CA GLY A 156 9.72 -16.52 -11.76
C GLY A 156 9.05 -17.49 -10.77
N LEU A 157 9.83 -18.33 -10.10
CA LEU A 157 9.34 -19.36 -9.18
C LEU A 157 9.59 -18.97 -7.72
N LEU A 158 8.55 -19.09 -6.91
CA LEU A 158 8.61 -18.94 -5.44
C LEU A 158 8.58 -20.33 -4.83
N ILE A 159 9.71 -20.76 -4.33
CA ILE A 159 9.89 -22.00 -3.59
C ILE A 159 10.73 -21.73 -2.34
N THR A 160 10.37 -22.32 -1.21
CA THR A 160 11.11 -22.19 0.03
C THR A 160 12.44 -22.93 -0.04
N PRO A 161 13.53 -22.43 0.58
CA PRO A 161 14.83 -23.11 0.56
C PRO A 161 14.81 -24.49 1.24
N SER A 162 13.92 -24.66 2.22
CA SER A 162 13.73 -25.91 2.98
C SER A 162 12.23 -26.25 3.03
N ASP A 163 11.82 -27.18 3.92
CA ASP A 163 10.43 -27.59 4.05
C ASP A 163 9.49 -26.39 4.27
N PRO A 164 8.46 -26.19 3.41
CA PRO A 164 7.59 -25.02 3.49
C PRO A 164 6.79 -24.95 4.78
N VAL A 165 6.39 -26.09 5.37
CA VAL A 165 5.63 -26.09 6.63
C VAL A 165 6.47 -25.53 7.76
N THR A 166 7.72 -25.95 7.87
CA THR A 166 8.69 -25.43 8.85
C THR A 166 8.93 -23.93 8.64
N ILE A 167 9.20 -23.51 7.39
CA ILE A 167 9.44 -22.10 7.04
C ILE A 167 8.26 -21.20 7.42
N TYR A 168 7.03 -21.66 7.18
CA TYR A 168 5.81 -20.89 7.49
C TYR A 168 5.43 -20.92 8.96
N ARG A 169 5.75 -21.97 9.68
CA ARG A 169 5.54 -22.07 11.13
C ARG A 169 6.43 -21.07 11.87
N GLN A 170 7.71 -21.00 11.51
CA GLN A 170 8.69 -20.07 12.09
C GLN A 170 8.30 -18.60 11.88
N ASP A 171 7.84 -18.26 10.67
CA ASP A 171 7.37 -16.90 10.35
C ASP A 171 6.17 -16.95 9.40
N PRO A 172 4.94 -16.96 9.93
CA PRO A 172 3.73 -17.06 9.13
C PRO A 172 3.55 -15.95 8.10
N VAL A 173 4.13 -14.75 8.32
CA VAL A 173 4.06 -13.65 7.36
C VAL A 173 4.68 -14.03 6.01
N ARG A 174 5.56 -15.03 5.96
CA ARG A 174 6.15 -15.56 4.70
C ARG A 174 5.09 -16.12 3.76
N MET A 175 3.98 -16.67 4.28
CA MET A 175 2.82 -17.08 3.46
C MET A 175 2.21 -15.89 2.72
N LEU A 176 1.94 -14.80 3.43
CA LEU A 176 1.40 -13.57 2.85
C LEU A 176 2.39 -12.91 1.87
N ARG A 177 3.68 -12.97 2.18
CA ARG A 177 4.75 -12.51 1.28
C ARG A 177 4.76 -13.30 -0.03
N GLY A 178 4.50 -14.60 0.00
CA GLY A 178 4.37 -15.44 -1.19
C GLY A 178 3.24 -14.98 -2.11
N ILE A 179 2.05 -14.79 -1.55
CA ILE A 179 0.91 -14.21 -2.30
C ILE A 179 1.27 -12.84 -2.87
N ARG A 180 1.88 -11.97 -2.07
CA ARG A 180 2.31 -10.64 -2.54
C ARG A 180 3.32 -10.72 -3.69
N PHE A 181 4.37 -11.53 -3.59
CA PHE A 181 5.36 -11.67 -4.66
C PHE A 181 4.76 -12.26 -5.94
N LYS A 182 3.85 -13.23 -5.83
CA LYS A 182 3.08 -13.75 -6.96
C LYS A 182 2.43 -12.60 -7.74
N HIS A 183 1.78 -11.67 -7.06
CA HIS A 183 1.02 -10.59 -7.70
C HIS A 183 1.83 -9.33 -7.99
N GLN A 184 2.84 -9.03 -7.21
CA GLN A 184 3.68 -7.85 -7.38
C GLN A 184 4.75 -8.04 -8.46
N LYS A 185 5.32 -9.25 -8.54
CA LYS A 185 6.42 -9.60 -9.46
C LYS A 185 5.96 -10.49 -10.62
N GLY A 186 4.73 -10.98 -10.59
CA GLY A 186 4.23 -11.96 -11.58
C GLY A 186 4.85 -13.35 -11.43
N PHE A 187 5.30 -13.69 -10.24
CA PHE A 187 5.89 -15.00 -9.95
C PHE A 187 4.83 -16.07 -9.76
N ARG A 188 5.24 -17.33 -9.77
CA ARG A 188 4.38 -18.49 -9.50
C ARG A 188 4.83 -19.15 -8.21
N LEU A 189 3.89 -19.45 -7.32
CA LEU A 189 4.16 -20.29 -6.16
C LEU A 189 4.31 -21.74 -6.57
N ASP A 190 5.31 -22.41 -6.02
CA ASP A 190 5.45 -23.86 -6.13
C ASP A 190 4.20 -24.55 -5.55
N PRO A 191 3.69 -25.66 -6.16
CA PRO A 191 2.50 -26.34 -5.65
C PRO A 191 2.62 -26.83 -4.21
N ALA A 192 3.79 -27.26 -3.75
CA ALA A 192 3.98 -27.67 -2.37
C ALA A 192 3.92 -26.48 -1.42
N CYS A 193 4.48 -25.33 -1.81
CA CYS A 193 4.37 -24.09 -1.07
C CYS A 193 2.90 -23.61 -0.99
N TRP A 194 2.17 -23.66 -2.10
CA TRP A 194 0.75 -23.32 -2.13
C TRP A 194 -0.07 -24.22 -1.20
N LYS A 195 0.14 -25.55 -1.31
CA LYS A 195 -0.52 -26.51 -0.46
C LYS A 195 -0.22 -26.28 1.03
N ALA A 196 1.05 -26.04 1.38
CA ALA A 196 1.45 -25.75 2.75
C ALA A 196 0.79 -24.45 3.29
N ILE A 197 0.58 -23.42 2.45
CA ILE A 197 -0.15 -22.21 2.84
C ILE A 197 -1.62 -22.57 3.15
N CYS A 198 -2.28 -23.30 2.27
CA CYS A 198 -3.69 -23.68 2.46
C CYS A 198 -3.91 -24.55 3.72
N ASP A 199 -3.01 -25.49 3.94
CA ASP A 199 -3.13 -26.44 5.05
C ASP A 199 -2.78 -25.85 6.43
N ASN A 200 -2.06 -24.71 6.46
CA ASN A 200 -1.51 -24.12 7.70
C ASN A 200 -1.80 -22.60 7.80
N ALA A 201 -2.92 -22.15 7.22
CA ALA A 201 -3.30 -20.74 7.28
C ALA A 201 -3.49 -20.23 8.71
N ASP A 202 -3.83 -21.09 9.65
CA ASP A 202 -4.02 -20.82 11.08
C ASP A 202 -2.74 -20.35 11.78
N TYR A 203 -1.56 -20.70 11.29
CA TYR A 203 -0.30 -20.14 11.81
C TYR A 203 -0.30 -18.60 11.77
N MET A 204 -1.08 -18.00 10.86
CA MET A 204 -1.19 -16.55 10.73
C MET A 204 -1.73 -15.86 12.00
N ALA A 205 -2.44 -16.59 12.87
CA ALA A 205 -2.90 -16.07 14.15
C ALA A 205 -1.75 -15.58 15.05
N ASN A 206 -0.54 -16.12 14.86
CA ASN A 206 0.67 -15.74 15.60
C ASN A 206 1.42 -14.56 14.98
N ALA A 207 1.00 -14.07 13.81
CA ALA A 207 1.69 -12.99 13.11
C ALA A 207 1.37 -11.62 13.74
N ALA A 208 2.41 -10.76 13.82
CA ALA A 208 2.21 -9.40 14.32
C ALA A 208 1.30 -8.59 13.38
N PRO A 209 0.20 -7.97 13.87
CA PRO A 209 -0.79 -7.25 13.05
C PRO A 209 -0.17 -6.15 12.17
N LYS A 210 0.87 -5.48 12.66
CA LYS A 210 1.62 -4.47 11.87
C LYS A 210 2.22 -5.07 10.61
N ARG A 211 2.84 -6.26 10.70
CA ARG A 211 3.45 -6.94 9.56
C ARG A 211 2.41 -7.37 8.53
N LEU A 212 1.27 -7.89 8.99
CA LEU A 212 0.14 -8.27 8.11
C LEU A 212 -0.37 -7.08 7.33
N ARG A 213 -0.63 -5.96 8.01
CA ARG A 213 -1.05 -4.71 7.38
C ARG A 213 -0.03 -4.20 6.37
N ASP A 214 1.27 -4.24 6.69
CA ASP A 214 2.32 -3.73 5.81
C ASP A 214 2.41 -4.58 4.52
N GLU A 215 2.28 -5.89 4.60
CA GLU A 215 2.22 -6.78 3.44
C GLU A 215 0.93 -6.59 2.62
N LEU A 216 -0.23 -6.44 3.27
CA LEU A 216 -1.49 -6.09 2.60
C LEU A 216 -1.36 -4.77 1.82
N ASN A 217 -0.80 -3.73 2.43
CA ASN A 217 -0.58 -2.44 1.76
C ASN A 217 0.33 -2.56 0.53
N LYS A 218 1.34 -3.44 0.57
CA LYS A 218 2.21 -3.73 -0.58
C LYS A 218 1.44 -4.50 -1.67
N LEU A 219 0.61 -5.47 -1.31
CA LEU A 219 -0.24 -6.23 -2.23
C LEU A 219 -1.22 -5.32 -2.96
N LEU A 220 -1.90 -4.42 -2.25
CA LEU A 220 -2.84 -3.45 -2.82
C LEU A 220 -2.20 -2.50 -3.85
N LYS A 221 -0.87 -2.34 -3.85
CA LYS A 221 -0.14 -1.57 -4.86
C LYS A 221 0.13 -2.35 -6.15
N SER A 222 -0.05 -3.67 -6.16
CA SER A 222 0.15 -4.48 -7.37
C SER A 222 -0.94 -4.23 -8.41
N ARG A 223 -0.66 -4.59 -9.68
CA ARG A 223 -1.65 -4.48 -10.76
C ARG A 223 -2.74 -5.53 -10.67
N THR A 224 -2.40 -6.71 -10.16
CA THR A 224 -3.30 -7.87 -10.00
C THR A 224 -3.72 -8.06 -8.54
N PHE A 225 -3.86 -6.95 -7.80
CA PHE A 225 -4.22 -7.01 -6.38
C PHE A 225 -5.59 -7.68 -6.13
N CYS A 226 -6.52 -7.58 -7.07
CA CYS A 226 -7.82 -8.23 -6.97
C CYS A 226 -7.67 -9.76 -6.97
N ASP A 227 -6.84 -10.31 -7.87
CA ASP A 227 -6.52 -11.74 -7.88
C ASP A 227 -5.73 -12.13 -6.62
N GLY A 228 -4.93 -11.19 -6.09
CA GLY A 228 -4.25 -11.35 -4.80
C GLY A 228 -5.22 -11.48 -3.64
N ILE A 229 -6.30 -10.70 -3.59
CA ILE A 229 -7.35 -10.86 -2.59
C ILE A 229 -8.08 -12.20 -2.77
N GLN A 230 -8.35 -12.61 -4.03
CA GLN A 230 -8.91 -13.94 -4.32
C GLN A 230 -8.00 -15.06 -3.78
N ASP A 231 -6.69 -14.96 -3.99
CA ASP A 231 -5.73 -15.93 -3.45
C ASP A 231 -5.76 -15.95 -1.91
N LEU A 232 -5.88 -14.78 -1.25
CA LEU A 232 -6.01 -14.72 0.21
C LEU A 232 -7.30 -15.37 0.71
N ILE A 233 -8.41 -15.28 -0.04
CA ILE A 233 -9.66 -16.00 0.26
C ILE A 233 -9.43 -17.49 0.10
N THR A 234 -8.92 -17.91 -1.06
CA THR A 234 -8.73 -19.34 -1.42
C THR A 234 -7.80 -20.06 -0.44
N THR A 235 -6.77 -19.37 0.03
CA THR A 235 -5.80 -19.93 1.01
C THR A 235 -6.25 -19.81 2.46
N GLY A 236 -7.38 -19.15 2.72
CA GLY A 236 -7.85 -18.91 4.11
C GLY A 236 -7.07 -17.82 4.86
N LEU A 237 -6.14 -17.11 4.19
CA LEU A 237 -5.33 -16.07 4.85
C LEU A 237 -6.10 -14.78 5.12
N LEU A 238 -7.14 -14.47 4.32
CA LEU A 238 -7.83 -13.17 4.40
C LEU A 238 -8.49 -12.93 5.76
N GLN A 239 -9.01 -13.96 6.41
CA GLN A 239 -9.64 -13.87 7.74
C GLN A 239 -8.67 -13.37 8.83
N TYR A 240 -7.35 -13.58 8.67
CA TYR A 240 -6.33 -13.09 9.60
C TYR A 240 -5.83 -11.70 9.22
N VAL A 241 -5.85 -11.38 7.93
CA VAL A 241 -5.40 -10.07 7.40
C VAL A 241 -6.48 -8.99 7.56
N MET A 242 -7.75 -9.36 7.36
CA MET A 242 -8.93 -8.51 7.52
C MET A 242 -10.04 -9.29 8.26
N PRO A 243 -9.95 -9.43 9.58
CA PRO A 243 -10.92 -10.18 10.37
C PRO A 243 -12.35 -9.65 10.20
N GLY A 244 -13.30 -10.55 10.00
CA GLY A 244 -14.72 -10.24 9.82
C GLY A 244 -15.16 -9.93 8.38
N ILE A 245 -14.23 -9.86 7.39
CA ILE A 245 -14.62 -9.51 6.02
C ILE A 245 -15.16 -10.72 5.22
N VAL A 246 -14.60 -11.91 5.45
CA VAL A 246 -14.88 -13.11 4.63
C VAL A 246 -16.32 -13.55 4.76
N GLU A 247 -16.91 -13.40 5.93
CA GLU A 247 -18.29 -13.80 6.27
C GLU A 247 -19.33 -13.08 5.40
N HIS A 248 -19.01 -11.85 4.95
CA HIS A 248 -19.89 -11.06 4.10
C HIS A 248 -19.83 -11.48 2.63
N PHE A 249 -18.72 -12.02 2.17
CA PHE A 249 -18.49 -12.27 0.74
C PHE A 249 -19.36 -13.37 0.12
N THR A 250 -19.90 -14.26 0.92
CA THR A 250 -20.85 -15.31 0.49
C THR A 250 -22.29 -14.83 0.40
N ASN A 251 -22.60 -13.62 0.91
CA ASN A 251 -23.92 -13.05 0.86
C ASN A 251 -24.31 -12.75 -0.60
N PRO A 252 -25.62 -12.91 -0.96
CA PRO A 252 -26.09 -12.54 -2.28
C PRO A 252 -26.02 -11.02 -2.49
N MET A 253 -25.75 -10.59 -3.71
CA MET A 253 -25.78 -9.18 -4.08
C MET A 253 -27.23 -8.70 -4.14
N PRO A 254 -27.64 -7.67 -3.35
CA PRO A 254 -29.06 -7.30 -3.18
C PRO A 254 -29.67 -6.65 -4.43
N PHE A 255 -28.86 -6.16 -5.35
CA PHE A 255 -29.32 -5.44 -6.54
C PHE A 255 -29.47 -6.32 -7.77
N GLU A 256 -29.01 -7.56 -7.71
CA GLU A 256 -29.21 -8.57 -8.73
C GLU A 256 -30.25 -9.57 -8.24
N GLY A 257 -31.49 -9.13 -8.16
CA GLY A 257 -32.61 -9.93 -7.64
C GLY A 257 -32.93 -11.13 -8.52
N GLY A 258 -33.01 -12.31 -7.87
CA GLY A 258 -33.49 -13.55 -8.45
C GLY A 258 -32.74 -14.77 -7.88
N GLU A 259 -33.37 -15.93 -7.87
CA GLU A 259 -32.72 -17.22 -7.59
C GLU A 259 -31.60 -17.42 -8.63
N GLY A 260 -30.34 -17.29 -8.20
CA GLY A 260 -29.14 -17.42 -9.05
C GLY A 260 -28.32 -16.13 -9.22
N GLY A 261 -28.57 -15.08 -8.41
CA GLY A 261 -27.76 -13.85 -8.38
C GLY A 261 -26.31 -14.12 -7.94
N ILE A 262 -25.42 -13.19 -8.30
CA ILE A 262 -24.00 -13.25 -7.91
C ILE A 262 -23.82 -12.95 -6.42
N THR A 263 -22.73 -13.43 -5.85
CA THR A 263 -22.32 -13.10 -4.47
C THR A 263 -21.69 -11.71 -4.39
N LEU A 264 -21.62 -11.14 -3.17
CA LEU A 264 -20.88 -9.91 -2.92
C LEU A 264 -19.44 -10.02 -3.42
N TRP A 265 -18.78 -11.14 -3.20
CA TRP A 265 -17.42 -11.32 -3.65
C TRP A 265 -17.29 -11.29 -5.17
N GLU A 266 -18.19 -11.95 -5.89
CA GLU A 266 -18.16 -11.95 -7.36
C GLU A 266 -18.32 -10.55 -7.93
N HIS A 267 -19.24 -9.74 -7.37
CA HIS A 267 -19.39 -8.33 -7.74
C HIS A 267 -18.14 -7.52 -7.40
N THR A 268 -17.69 -7.58 -6.13
CA THR A 268 -16.51 -6.87 -5.65
C THR A 268 -15.26 -7.24 -6.46
N HIS A 269 -15.07 -8.52 -6.78
CA HIS A 269 -13.94 -8.98 -7.60
C HIS A 269 -13.97 -8.40 -9.01
N ARG A 270 -15.14 -8.34 -9.65
CA ARG A 270 -15.30 -7.70 -10.97
C ARG A 270 -14.94 -6.22 -10.91
N ALA A 271 -15.46 -5.49 -9.91
CA ALA A 271 -15.17 -4.08 -9.68
C ALA A 271 -13.67 -3.81 -9.42
N LEU A 272 -13.05 -4.58 -8.53
CA LEU A 272 -11.61 -4.49 -8.25
C LEU A 272 -10.74 -4.84 -9.48
N SER A 273 -11.17 -5.79 -10.31
CA SER A 273 -10.47 -6.17 -11.54
C SER A 273 -10.44 -5.02 -12.55
N VAL A 274 -11.52 -4.25 -12.67
CA VAL A 274 -11.54 -3.03 -13.49
C VAL A 274 -10.57 -1.99 -12.95
N GLN A 275 -10.58 -1.74 -11.65
CA GLN A 275 -9.63 -0.81 -11.04
C GLN A 275 -8.17 -1.23 -11.25
N GLY A 276 -7.85 -2.52 -11.10
CA GLY A 276 -6.50 -3.05 -11.29
C GLY A 276 -5.99 -2.87 -12.73
N ARG A 277 -6.82 -3.16 -13.73
CA ARG A 277 -6.47 -3.08 -15.15
C ARG A 277 -6.41 -1.64 -15.67
N GLU A 278 -7.47 -0.88 -15.45
CA GLU A 278 -7.61 0.45 -16.04
C GLU A 278 -6.88 1.54 -15.23
N HIS A 279 -6.79 1.35 -13.92
CA HIS A 279 -6.28 2.36 -13.00
C HIS A 279 -5.30 1.79 -11.97
N PRO A 280 -4.17 1.17 -12.36
CA PRO A 280 -3.24 0.50 -11.45
C PRO A 280 -2.61 1.45 -10.41
N ARG A 281 -2.60 2.77 -10.70
CA ARG A 281 -2.08 3.82 -9.79
C ARG A 281 -3.16 4.44 -8.90
N THR A 282 -4.39 3.90 -8.90
CA THR A 282 -5.44 4.37 -8.00
C THR A 282 -4.98 4.26 -6.54
N ASP A 283 -5.28 5.28 -5.75
CA ASP A 283 -4.98 5.32 -4.32
C ASP A 283 -5.55 4.08 -3.62
N THR A 284 -4.77 3.50 -2.71
CA THR A 284 -5.16 2.33 -1.92
C THR A 284 -6.43 2.57 -1.09
N ILE A 285 -6.72 3.83 -0.73
CA ILE A 285 -7.97 4.21 -0.05
C ILE A 285 -9.18 3.88 -0.92
N TYR A 286 -9.15 4.20 -2.23
CA TYR A 286 -10.23 3.87 -3.15
C TYR A 286 -10.34 2.38 -3.45
N LYS A 287 -9.22 1.66 -3.47
CA LYS A 287 -9.22 0.19 -3.59
C LYS A 287 -9.86 -0.48 -2.38
N LEU A 288 -9.53 0.00 -1.18
CA LEU A 288 -10.15 -0.47 0.05
C LEU A 288 -11.64 -0.06 0.12
N ALA A 289 -12.00 1.14 -0.32
CA ALA A 289 -13.40 1.54 -0.39
C ALA A 289 -14.19 0.62 -1.31
N CYS A 290 -13.68 0.28 -2.49
CA CYS A 290 -14.32 -0.68 -3.39
C CYS A 290 -14.44 -2.07 -2.76
N LEU A 291 -13.40 -2.54 -2.04
CA LEU A 291 -13.42 -3.84 -1.36
C LEU A 291 -14.54 -3.96 -0.31
N VAL A 292 -14.89 -2.87 0.35
CA VAL A 292 -15.83 -2.89 1.49
C VAL A 292 -17.17 -2.18 1.21
N MET A 293 -17.34 -1.66 0.01
CA MET A 293 -18.48 -0.78 -0.33
C MET A 293 -19.82 -1.51 -0.24
N ASP A 294 -19.91 -2.69 -0.81
CA ASP A 294 -21.14 -3.48 -0.77
C ASP A 294 -21.48 -3.93 0.65
N ILE A 295 -20.46 -4.23 1.45
CA ILE A 295 -20.65 -4.53 2.88
C ILE A 295 -21.20 -3.31 3.60
N ALA A 296 -20.70 -2.11 3.31
CA ALA A 296 -21.21 -0.87 3.90
C ALA A 296 -22.68 -0.59 3.53
N LEU A 297 -23.08 -0.91 2.29
CA LEU A 297 -24.45 -0.75 1.83
C LEU A 297 -25.43 -1.73 2.51
N LEU A 298 -24.99 -2.96 2.79
CA LEU A 298 -25.82 -4.02 3.35
C LEU A 298 -25.86 -4.02 4.88
N ASN A 299 -24.69 -3.89 5.50
CA ASN A 299 -24.49 -4.09 6.93
C ASN A 299 -24.23 -2.77 7.68
N GLY A 300 -24.04 -1.68 6.93
CA GLY A 300 -23.77 -0.37 7.51
C GLY A 300 -22.28 -0.05 7.65
N ARG A 301 -22.00 1.26 7.81
CA ARG A 301 -20.63 1.79 7.87
C ARG A 301 -19.91 1.47 9.18
N ASP A 302 -20.61 1.25 10.27
CA ASP A 302 -20.01 0.91 11.56
C ASP A 302 -19.32 -0.46 11.50
N GLU A 303 -19.97 -1.43 10.85
CA GLU A 303 -19.42 -2.77 10.60
C GLU A 303 -18.11 -2.68 9.78
N VAL A 304 -18.16 -1.97 8.67
CA VAL A 304 -16.98 -1.72 7.82
C VAL A 304 -15.87 -1.01 8.60
N GLY A 305 -16.24 -0.02 9.41
CA GLY A 305 -15.30 0.70 10.27
C GLY A 305 -14.55 -0.25 11.21
N GLN A 306 -15.27 -1.20 11.81
CA GLN A 306 -14.67 -2.19 12.71
C GLN A 306 -13.76 -3.18 11.97
N ILE A 307 -14.18 -3.69 10.80
CA ILE A 307 -13.36 -4.57 9.94
C ILE A 307 -12.03 -3.88 9.59
N LEU A 308 -12.07 -2.63 9.13
CA LEU A 308 -10.88 -1.87 8.75
C LEU A 308 -9.95 -1.57 9.94
N LEU A 309 -10.51 -1.25 11.12
CA LEU A 309 -9.74 -1.04 12.34
C LEU A 309 -9.08 -2.34 12.81
N ASN A 310 -9.79 -3.47 12.76
CA ASN A 310 -9.26 -4.78 13.10
C ASN A 310 -8.12 -5.20 12.15
N ALA A 311 -8.19 -4.81 10.87
CA ALA A 311 -7.09 -4.95 9.90
C ALA A 311 -5.91 -3.99 10.16
N GLY A 312 -5.96 -3.19 11.22
CA GLY A 312 -4.90 -2.24 11.59
C GLY A 312 -4.82 -1.01 10.68
N ILE A 313 -5.87 -0.70 9.90
CA ILE A 313 -5.94 0.52 9.10
C ILE A 313 -6.10 1.71 10.05
N GLY A 314 -5.25 2.74 9.89
CA GLY A 314 -5.27 3.91 10.77
C GLY A 314 -6.60 4.68 10.70
N ARG A 315 -7.05 5.24 11.83
CA ARG A 315 -8.36 5.92 11.97
C ARG A 315 -8.63 6.99 10.91
N GLU A 316 -7.63 7.77 10.54
CA GLU A 316 -7.75 8.80 9.49
C GLU A 316 -8.11 8.17 8.12
N LYS A 317 -7.42 7.08 7.76
CA LYS A 317 -7.72 6.35 6.52
C LYS A 317 -9.10 5.68 6.58
N VAL A 318 -9.46 5.09 7.72
CA VAL A 318 -10.81 4.52 7.93
C VAL A 318 -11.86 5.60 7.71
N GLY A 319 -11.71 6.78 8.33
CA GLY A 319 -12.60 7.92 8.10
C GLY A 319 -12.73 8.32 6.63
N SER A 320 -11.61 8.32 5.89
CA SER A 320 -11.61 8.61 4.46
C SER A 320 -12.34 7.54 3.65
N ILE A 321 -12.16 6.26 3.98
CA ILE A 321 -12.85 5.14 3.32
C ILE A 321 -14.35 5.21 3.58
N LEU A 322 -14.77 5.39 4.84
CA LEU A 322 -16.17 5.51 5.21
C LEU A 322 -16.86 6.72 4.57
N HIS A 323 -16.13 7.82 4.40
CA HIS A 323 -16.64 8.97 3.66
C HIS A 323 -16.88 8.65 2.17
N ILE A 324 -15.99 7.87 1.55
CA ILE A 324 -16.16 7.43 0.16
C ILE A 324 -17.37 6.50 0.04
N THR A 325 -17.57 5.57 0.97
CA THR A 325 -18.77 4.70 0.96
C THR A 325 -20.05 5.51 1.16
N GLU A 326 -20.04 6.55 2.01
CA GLU A 326 -21.17 7.49 2.16
C GLU A 326 -21.46 8.26 0.87
N LEU A 327 -20.44 8.74 0.19
CA LEU A 327 -20.62 9.43 -1.09
C LEU A 327 -21.24 8.51 -2.15
N TYR A 328 -20.83 7.25 -2.18
CA TYR A 328 -21.38 6.27 -3.10
C TYR A 328 -22.86 5.93 -2.78
N GLU A 329 -23.20 5.71 -1.52
CA GLU A 329 -24.58 5.52 -1.08
C GLU A 329 -25.46 6.71 -1.46
N ARG A 330 -24.99 7.94 -1.20
CA ARG A 330 -25.71 9.18 -1.62
C ARG A 330 -25.85 9.28 -3.12
N PHE A 331 -24.87 8.84 -3.88
CA PHE A 331 -24.94 8.79 -5.33
C PHE A 331 -26.01 7.80 -5.79
N ARG A 332 -26.01 6.57 -5.28
CA ARG A 332 -27.01 5.56 -5.62
C ARG A 332 -28.42 6.03 -5.29
N ASN A 333 -28.63 6.68 -4.17
CA ASN A 333 -29.93 7.18 -3.74
C ASN A 333 -30.48 8.35 -4.60
N MET A 334 -29.73 8.81 -5.61
CA MET A 334 -30.22 9.77 -6.60
C MET A 334 -30.94 9.10 -7.76
N PHE A 335 -30.96 7.76 -7.81
CA PHE A 335 -31.54 6.97 -8.90
C PHE A 335 -32.55 5.97 -8.35
N ASP A 336 -33.59 5.71 -9.17
CA ASP A 336 -34.48 4.58 -9.06
C ASP A 336 -34.24 3.70 -10.30
N GLY A 337 -33.49 2.61 -10.15
CA GLY A 337 -32.91 1.90 -11.28
C GLY A 337 -31.98 2.82 -12.10
N GLU A 338 -32.26 2.94 -13.41
CA GLU A 338 -31.50 3.84 -14.31
C GLU A 338 -32.05 5.28 -14.30
N GLU A 339 -33.21 5.54 -13.69
CA GLU A 339 -33.84 6.83 -13.71
C GLU A 339 -33.30 7.76 -12.63
N TYR A 340 -32.89 8.98 -13.02
CA TYR A 340 -32.49 10.02 -12.10
C TYR A 340 -33.71 10.68 -11.47
N VAL A 341 -33.94 10.43 -10.18
CA VAL A 341 -35.10 10.91 -9.43
C VAL A 341 -34.82 12.11 -8.53
N ALA A 342 -33.59 12.43 -8.27
CA ALA A 342 -33.25 13.55 -7.40
C ALA A 342 -33.38 14.92 -8.10
N PRO A 343 -33.68 16.01 -7.37
CA PRO A 343 -33.72 17.35 -7.97
C PRO A 343 -32.36 17.75 -8.59
N PRO A 344 -32.30 18.43 -9.76
CA PRO A 344 -31.04 18.79 -10.44
C PRO A 344 -30.01 19.54 -9.56
N ARG A 345 -30.51 20.36 -8.63
CA ARG A 345 -29.67 21.07 -7.64
C ARG A 345 -28.90 20.12 -6.70
N VAL A 346 -29.44 18.92 -6.46
CA VAL A 346 -28.78 17.90 -5.62
C VAL A 346 -27.54 17.36 -6.34
N LEU A 347 -27.68 17.05 -7.63
CA LEU A 347 -26.59 16.61 -8.49
C LEU A 347 -25.45 17.63 -8.53
N VAL A 348 -25.77 18.90 -8.81
CA VAL A 348 -24.76 19.98 -8.87
C VAL A 348 -24.04 20.15 -7.52
N ARG A 349 -24.77 20.10 -6.39
CA ARG A 349 -24.15 20.15 -5.06
C ARG A 349 -23.25 18.96 -4.82
N PHE A 350 -23.68 17.76 -5.20
CA PHE A 350 -22.88 16.55 -5.07
C PHE A 350 -21.60 16.65 -5.91
N GLN A 351 -21.67 17.01 -7.20
CA GLN A 351 -20.52 17.21 -8.07
C GLN A 351 -19.53 18.23 -7.48
N ASN A 352 -20.03 19.34 -6.94
CA ASN A 352 -19.21 20.36 -6.29
C ASN A 352 -18.55 19.85 -5.00
N SER A 353 -19.21 18.95 -4.27
CA SER A 353 -18.65 18.35 -3.05
C SER A 353 -17.45 17.42 -3.32
N LEU A 354 -17.41 16.79 -4.49
CA LEU A 354 -16.32 15.89 -4.89
C LEU A 354 -14.98 16.62 -5.14
N SER A 355 -15.04 17.89 -5.59
CA SER A 355 -13.87 18.76 -5.84
C SER A 355 -12.68 18.01 -6.47
N LYS A 356 -11.51 17.93 -5.78
CA LYS A 356 -10.30 17.26 -6.25
C LYS A 356 -10.42 15.73 -6.33
N SER A 357 -11.40 15.13 -5.66
CA SER A 357 -11.62 13.69 -5.64
C SER A 357 -12.52 13.18 -6.78
N ARG A 358 -13.01 14.10 -7.64
CA ARG A 358 -13.97 13.77 -8.71
C ARG A 358 -13.51 12.60 -9.60
N ASP A 359 -12.29 12.63 -10.10
CA ASP A 359 -11.80 11.60 -11.01
C ASP A 359 -11.67 10.23 -10.33
N ASN A 360 -11.21 10.19 -9.08
CA ASN A 360 -11.12 8.95 -8.33
C ASN A 360 -12.50 8.38 -8.00
N PHE A 361 -13.45 9.23 -7.63
CA PHE A 361 -14.83 8.82 -7.38
C PHE A 361 -15.52 8.30 -8.66
N ARG A 362 -15.31 8.98 -9.80
CA ARG A 362 -15.77 8.51 -11.12
C ARG A 362 -15.27 7.10 -11.44
N ARG A 363 -13.97 6.86 -11.24
CA ARG A 363 -13.36 5.54 -11.48
C ARG A 363 -13.97 4.46 -10.58
N LEU A 364 -14.25 4.81 -9.34
CA LEU A 364 -14.90 3.92 -8.39
C LEU A 364 -16.31 3.55 -8.87
N VAL A 365 -17.16 4.55 -9.17
CA VAL A 365 -18.53 4.31 -9.66
C VAL A 365 -18.54 3.47 -10.94
N ARG A 366 -17.60 3.74 -11.88
CA ARG A 366 -17.48 2.94 -13.08
C ARG A 366 -17.07 1.48 -12.77
N ALA A 367 -16.14 1.29 -11.84
CA ALA A 367 -15.71 -0.05 -11.45
C ALA A 367 -16.87 -0.85 -10.81
N GLU A 368 -17.60 -0.23 -9.89
CA GLU A 368 -18.78 -0.82 -9.25
C GLU A 368 -19.85 -1.20 -10.28
N ASN A 369 -20.18 -0.29 -11.18
CA ASN A 369 -21.18 -0.56 -12.24
C ASN A 369 -20.78 -1.71 -13.17
N THR A 370 -19.49 -1.87 -13.45
CA THR A 370 -19.03 -2.96 -14.34
C THR A 370 -19.28 -4.34 -13.72
N GLY A 371 -19.38 -4.45 -12.42
CA GLY A 371 -19.72 -5.68 -11.70
C GLY A 371 -21.20 -6.03 -11.76
N LEU A 372 -22.08 -5.05 -12.02
CA LEU A 372 -23.53 -5.21 -12.04
C LEU A 372 -24.05 -5.66 -13.41
N LEU A 373 -25.24 -6.27 -13.41
CA LEU A 373 -25.99 -6.52 -14.64
C LEU A 373 -26.33 -5.19 -15.34
N PRO A 374 -26.43 -5.17 -16.70
CA PRO A 374 -26.69 -3.94 -17.45
C PRO A 374 -27.94 -3.19 -16.98
N GLU A 375 -29.01 -3.91 -16.61
CA GLU A 375 -30.29 -3.37 -16.19
C GLU A 375 -30.30 -2.68 -14.82
N VAL A 376 -29.26 -2.96 -13.98
CA VAL A 376 -29.12 -2.33 -12.65
C VAL A 376 -27.94 -1.37 -12.59
N GLN A 377 -27.27 -1.13 -13.70
CA GLN A 377 -26.16 -0.18 -13.78
C GLN A 377 -26.66 1.24 -13.67
N LEU A 378 -25.99 2.05 -12.86
CA LEU A 378 -26.29 3.47 -12.75
C LEU A 378 -25.78 4.24 -13.96
N PRO A 379 -26.51 5.25 -14.46
CA PRO A 379 -26.11 6.05 -15.60
C PRO A 379 -24.99 7.04 -15.24
N TRP A 380 -23.85 6.48 -14.79
CA TRP A 380 -22.70 7.24 -14.30
C TRP A 380 -22.16 8.26 -15.31
N ARG A 381 -22.40 8.05 -16.62
CA ARG A 381 -22.00 8.97 -17.71
C ARG A 381 -22.71 10.31 -17.60
N LEU A 382 -23.92 10.37 -17.09
CA LEU A 382 -24.63 11.63 -16.88
C LEU A 382 -23.92 12.60 -15.93
N PHE A 383 -22.99 12.08 -15.13
CA PHE A 383 -22.21 12.89 -14.21
C PHE A 383 -20.92 13.45 -14.82
N TYR A 384 -20.49 12.95 -15.98
CA TYR A 384 -19.08 13.06 -16.37
C TYR A 384 -18.82 13.26 -17.85
N ASP A 385 -19.81 13.45 -18.69
CA ASP A 385 -19.57 13.86 -20.07
C ASP A 385 -18.93 15.26 -20.06
N ASP A 386 -17.66 15.28 -20.48
CA ASP A 386 -16.85 16.48 -20.60
C ASP A 386 -17.42 17.34 -21.73
N GLY A 387 -18.51 18.04 -21.49
CA GLY A 387 -19.09 19.02 -22.40
C GLY A 387 -20.59 18.98 -22.61
N GLU A 388 -21.28 17.86 -22.31
CA GLU A 388 -22.72 17.78 -22.49
C GLU A 388 -23.42 17.29 -21.20
N GLY A 389 -23.27 18.05 -20.11
CA GLY A 389 -24.26 17.99 -19.03
C GLY A 389 -25.61 18.41 -19.58
N PRO A 390 -26.77 17.97 -18.97
CA PRO A 390 -28.08 18.41 -19.43
C PRO A 390 -28.05 19.93 -19.49
N GLN A 391 -28.05 20.45 -20.72
CA GLN A 391 -28.12 21.87 -20.97
C GLN A 391 -29.31 22.40 -20.19
N PRO A 392 -29.19 23.43 -19.35
CA PRO A 392 -30.34 24.03 -18.71
C PRO A 392 -31.33 24.33 -19.84
N ARG A 393 -32.51 23.72 -19.77
CA ARG A 393 -33.55 23.96 -20.76
C ARG A 393 -33.60 25.46 -21.00
N GLN A 394 -33.25 25.89 -22.22
CA GLN A 394 -33.38 27.26 -22.66
C GLN A 394 -34.80 27.66 -22.31
N ARG A 395 -34.97 28.63 -21.42
CA ARG A 395 -36.23 29.30 -21.23
C ARG A 395 -36.67 29.76 -22.62
N ARG A 396 -37.78 29.20 -23.13
CA ARG A 396 -38.43 29.76 -24.30
C ARG A 396 -38.80 31.18 -23.92
N ASP A 397 -38.08 32.17 -24.47
CA ASP A 397 -38.42 33.56 -24.40
C ASP A 397 -39.74 33.77 -25.16
N HIS A 398 -40.81 33.89 -24.41
CA HIS A 398 -41.97 34.66 -24.83
C HIS A 398 -41.92 35.92 -23.97
N ASP A 399 -41.32 36.97 -24.51
CA ASP A 399 -41.82 38.35 -24.50
C ASP A 399 -40.75 39.29 -25.04
N HIS A 400 -41.01 39.80 -26.25
CA HIS A 400 -40.32 40.92 -26.82
C HIS A 400 -40.72 42.21 -26.10
N ARG A 401 -39.80 42.88 -25.40
CA ARG A 401 -39.79 44.33 -25.24
C ARG A 401 -38.36 44.83 -25.35
N PRO A 402 -38.13 45.87 -26.14
CA PRO A 402 -36.80 46.46 -26.30
C PRO A 402 -36.46 47.35 -25.12
N ALA A 403 -35.30 47.12 -24.49
CA ALA A 403 -34.76 48.00 -23.47
C ALA A 403 -33.64 48.85 -24.04
N SER A 404 -33.72 50.13 -23.78
CA SER A 404 -32.73 51.18 -24.12
C SER A 404 -31.42 51.03 -23.38
N PRO A 405 -30.33 51.56 -23.89
CA PRO A 405 -29.01 51.41 -23.29
C PRO A 405 -28.79 52.35 -22.11
N ALA A 406 -28.41 51.83 -20.95
CA ALA A 406 -27.92 52.60 -19.83
C ALA A 406 -26.45 52.26 -19.58
N SER A 407 -25.60 53.24 -19.83
CA SER A 407 -24.19 53.30 -19.45
C SER A 407 -24.02 53.47 -17.94
N PHE A 408 -23.18 52.65 -17.31
CA PHE A 408 -22.66 52.91 -15.96
C PHE A 408 -21.15 53.05 -15.94
N PRO A 409 -20.65 54.06 -15.21
CA PRO A 409 -19.21 54.31 -15.14
C PRO A 409 -18.51 53.40 -14.14
N SER A 410 -17.32 52.95 -14.47
CA SER A 410 -16.40 52.22 -13.65
C SER A 410 -15.81 53.10 -12.55
N ASP A 411 -16.07 52.78 -11.27
CA ASP A 411 -15.50 53.46 -10.12
C ASP A 411 -14.18 52.75 -9.70
N PRO A 412 -13.02 53.41 -9.74
CA PRO A 412 -11.72 52.85 -9.38
C PRO A 412 -11.52 52.66 -7.87
N GLU A 413 -12.34 53.24 -7.00
CA GLU A 413 -12.13 53.23 -5.57
C GLU A 413 -12.64 51.94 -4.86
N ALA A 414 -13.51 51.18 -5.49
CA ALA A 414 -14.06 49.94 -4.89
C ALA A 414 -13.00 48.82 -4.76
N SER A 415 -12.01 48.77 -5.64
CA SER A 415 -10.92 47.75 -5.64
C SER A 415 -9.93 47.96 -4.48
N SER A 416 -9.66 49.25 -4.14
CA SER A 416 -8.70 49.60 -3.07
C SER A 416 -9.25 49.27 -1.65
N ARG A 417 -10.56 49.38 -1.42
CA ARG A 417 -11.18 49.11 -0.13
C ARG A 417 -11.21 47.59 0.21
N ASN A 418 -11.39 46.75 -0.78
CA ASN A 418 -11.33 45.28 -0.58
C ASN A 418 -9.91 44.76 -0.30
N HIS A 419 -8.90 45.35 -0.90
CA HIS A 419 -7.50 44.98 -0.63
C HIS A 419 -7.07 45.29 0.81
N LYS A 420 -7.40 46.48 1.31
CA LYS A 420 -7.09 46.89 2.71
C LYS A 420 -7.84 46.05 3.75
N ARG A 421 -9.08 45.60 3.48
CA ARG A 421 -9.83 44.70 4.37
C ARG A 421 -9.21 43.30 4.45
N ASN A 422 -8.69 42.77 3.35
CA ASN A 422 -8.06 41.46 3.30
C ASN A 422 -6.67 41.44 4.00
N VAL A 423 -5.90 42.50 3.91
CA VAL A 423 -4.63 42.65 4.61
C VAL A 423 -4.84 42.70 6.14
N LYS A 424 -5.81 43.49 6.64
CA LYS A 424 -6.13 43.53 8.07
C LYS A 424 -6.60 42.18 8.64
N ARG A 425 -7.39 41.40 7.88
CA ARG A 425 -7.80 40.05 8.29
C ARG A 425 -6.64 39.04 8.37
N ARG A 426 -5.64 39.16 7.48
CA ARG A 426 -4.43 38.35 7.53
C ARG A 426 -3.55 38.65 8.75
N GLU A 427 -3.40 39.91 9.11
CA GLU A 427 -2.63 40.32 10.30
C GLU A 427 -3.32 39.90 11.62
N GLN A 428 -4.63 40.02 11.73
CA GLN A 428 -5.37 39.53 12.88
C GLN A 428 -5.25 38.01 13.06
N ARG A 429 -5.27 37.23 12.00
CA ARG A 429 -5.04 35.77 12.05
C ARG A 429 -3.61 35.41 12.45
N LYS A 430 -2.61 36.19 12.06
CA LYS A 430 -1.21 35.99 12.51
C LYS A 430 -1.05 36.27 14.00
N ARG A 431 -1.64 37.35 14.52
CA ARG A 431 -1.61 37.70 15.97
C ARG A 431 -2.36 36.68 16.83
N ALA A 432 -3.46 36.12 16.34
CA ALA A 432 -4.20 35.07 17.05
C ALA A 432 -3.41 33.73 17.13
N ARG A 433 -2.66 33.38 16.09
CA ARG A 433 -1.78 32.20 16.09
C ARG A 433 -0.56 32.36 17.00
N SER A 434 0.00 33.56 17.10
CA SER A 434 1.12 33.85 18.02
C SER A 434 0.69 33.78 19.51
N ARG A 435 -0.54 34.23 19.85
CA ARG A 435 -1.08 34.15 21.21
C ARG A 435 -1.37 32.69 21.62
N ARG A 436 -1.81 31.82 20.75
CA ARG A 436 -2.01 30.39 21.07
C ARG A 436 -0.70 29.62 21.29
N ARG A 437 0.39 29.99 20.63
CA ARG A 437 1.70 29.36 20.86
C ARG A 437 2.32 29.72 22.24
N ASN A 438 2.00 30.91 22.79
CA ASN A 438 2.53 31.33 24.09
C ASN A 438 1.71 30.83 25.31
N THR A 439 0.53 30.21 25.08
CA THR A 439 -0.28 29.57 26.14
C THR A 439 -0.10 28.05 26.24
N GLU A 440 0.67 27.45 25.33
CA GLU A 440 1.01 26.01 25.37
C GLU A 440 2.44 25.75 25.90
N SER A 441 3.15 26.80 26.30
CA SER A 441 4.50 26.74 26.88
C SER A 441 4.61 27.37 28.27
N SER A 442 3.50 27.39 29.01
CA SER A 442 3.48 27.78 30.43
C SER A 442 2.87 26.68 31.28
#